data_adb72e7b0afa3d24ca5353249a3b56a5
#
_entry.id   adb72e7b0afa3d24ca5353249a3b56a5
#
_cell.length_a   1.000
_cell.length_b   1.000
_cell.length_c   1.000
_cell.angle_alpha   90.00
_cell.angle_beta   90.00
_cell.angle_gamma   90.00
#
_symmetry.space_group_name_H-M   'P 1'
#
loop_
_entity.id
_entity.type
_entity.pdbx_description
1 polymer ?
#
loop_
_entity_poly.entity_id
_entity_poly.type
_entity_poly.pdbx_seq_one_letter_code
_entity_poly.pdbx_strand_id
1 'polypeptide(L)'
;MATTVKKFSASWCGPCKMLAPMMESIKPTFNGVKFENIDIDENAELAAKYGVRSVPTVIVEKDGVEVNRFVGVQSAMTYRNAINETL
;
A
#
# COMPACT_ATOMS: atom_id res chain seq x y z
N MET A 1 -7.00 10.28 -14.51
CA MET A 1 -7.21 10.11 -13.06
C MET A 1 -6.65 8.78 -12.65
N ALA A 2 -5.61 8.80 -11.84
CA ALA A 2 -4.84 7.60 -11.53
C ALA A 2 -4.81 7.33 -10.03
N THR A 3 -5.24 6.14 -9.64
CA THR A 3 -5.13 5.65 -8.27
C THR A 3 -3.92 4.74 -8.17
N THR A 4 -3.10 4.96 -7.16
CA THR A 4 -1.93 4.13 -6.88
C THR A 4 -2.00 3.66 -5.43
N VAL A 5 -1.73 2.38 -5.24
CA VAL A 5 -1.63 1.77 -3.91
C VAL A 5 -0.16 1.44 -3.68
N LYS A 6 0.47 2.10 -2.72
CA LYS A 6 1.87 1.86 -2.38
C LYS A 6 1.94 1.06 -1.09
N LYS A 7 2.50 -0.14 -1.18
CA LYS A 7 2.68 -1.00 -0.01
C LYS A 7 4.16 -0.98 0.38
N PHE A 8 4.45 -0.39 1.53
CA PHE A 8 5.79 -0.38 2.10
C PHE A 8 5.97 -1.59 3.00
N SER A 9 7.01 -2.35 2.76
CA SER A 9 7.26 -3.60 3.48
C SER A 9 8.76 -3.83 3.66
N ALA A 10 9.10 -4.93 4.34
CA ALA A 10 10.47 -5.35 4.51
C ALA A 10 10.53 -6.88 4.57
N SER A 11 11.64 -7.45 4.14
CA SER A 11 11.79 -8.91 4.10
C SER A 11 11.75 -9.55 5.48
N TRP A 12 12.15 -8.82 6.52
CA TRP A 12 12.16 -9.30 7.91
C TRP A 12 10.83 -9.11 8.63
N CYS A 13 9.85 -8.53 7.98
CA CYS A 13 8.59 -8.16 8.60
C CYS A 13 7.56 -9.30 8.52
N GLY A 14 7.21 -9.90 9.65
CA GLY A 14 6.22 -10.97 9.71
C GLY A 14 4.83 -10.54 9.22
N PRO A 15 4.25 -9.45 9.76
CA PRO A 15 2.93 -8.97 9.32
C PRO A 15 2.88 -8.63 7.83
N CYS A 16 3.99 -8.18 7.24
CA CYS A 16 4.05 -7.90 5.81
C CYS A 16 3.81 -9.17 4.99
N LYS A 17 4.27 -10.31 5.49
CA LYS A 17 4.08 -11.59 4.81
C LYS A 17 2.62 -12.03 4.81
N MET A 18 1.85 -11.60 5.80
CA MET A 18 0.41 -11.84 5.86
C MET A 18 -0.33 -10.93 4.89
N LEU A 19 0.14 -9.69 4.76
CA LEU A 19 -0.49 -8.70 3.90
C LEU A 19 -0.31 -9.01 2.41
N ALA A 20 0.83 -9.57 2.03
CA ALA A 20 1.17 -9.78 0.63
C ALA A 20 0.11 -10.61 -0.14
N PRO A 21 -0.32 -11.79 0.34
CA PRO A 21 -1.34 -12.54 -0.38
C PRO A 21 -2.70 -11.83 -0.41
N MET A 22 -3.02 -11.06 0.63
CA MET A 22 -4.26 -10.28 0.66
C MET A 22 -4.25 -9.23 -0.46
N MET A 23 -3.16 -8.50 -0.60
CA MET A 23 -3.02 -7.50 -1.66
C MET A 23 -3.02 -8.12 -3.04
N GLU A 24 -2.40 -9.29 -3.19
CA GLU A 24 -2.41 -10.00 -4.47
C GLU A 24 -3.82 -10.45 -4.86
N SER A 25 -4.69 -10.74 -3.90
CA SER A 25 -6.08 -11.09 -4.19
C SER A 25 -6.94 -9.86 -4.51
N ILE A 26 -6.58 -8.70 -3.97
CA ILE A 26 -7.30 -7.45 -4.22
C ILE A 26 -6.95 -6.87 -5.60
N LYS A 27 -5.67 -6.92 -5.94
CA LYS A 27 -5.12 -6.30 -7.14
C LYS A 27 -5.89 -6.59 -8.44
N PRO A 28 -6.21 -7.85 -8.79
CA PRO A 28 -6.87 -8.12 -10.05
C PRO A 28 -8.32 -7.65 -10.12
N THR A 29 -8.91 -7.26 -9.00
CA THR A 29 -10.30 -6.79 -8.98
C THR A 29 -10.41 -5.29 -9.25
N PHE A 30 -9.28 -4.57 -9.34
CA PHE A 30 -9.26 -3.14 -9.61
C PHE A 30 -8.46 -2.86 -10.88
N ASN A 31 -9.14 -2.87 -12.03
CA ASN A 31 -8.52 -2.51 -13.30
C ASN A 31 -8.16 -1.02 -13.30
N GLY A 32 -6.98 -0.70 -13.80
CA GLY A 32 -6.54 0.69 -13.89
C GLY A 32 -5.96 1.27 -12.62
N VAL A 33 -5.93 0.51 -11.54
CA VAL A 33 -5.27 0.91 -10.29
C VAL A 33 -3.86 0.34 -10.30
N LYS A 34 -2.89 1.19 -10.03
CA LYS A 34 -1.49 0.77 -9.97
C LYS A 34 -1.17 0.30 -8.55
N PHE A 35 -0.54 -0.87 -8.44
CA PHE A 35 -0.09 -1.41 -7.16
C PHE A 35 1.43 -1.49 -7.17
N GLU A 36 2.07 -0.89 -6.17
CA GLU A 36 3.52 -0.87 -6.04
C GLU A 36 3.92 -1.51 -4.72
N ASN A 37 4.92 -2.39 -4.78
CA ASN A 37 5.57 -2.96 -3.60
C ASN A 37 6.89 -2.24 -3.41
N ILE A 38 7.09 -1.65 -2.24
CA ILE A 38 8.28 -0.87 -1.94
C ILE A 38 8.95 -1.47 -0.72
N ASP A 39 10.15 -2.02 -0.91
CA ASP A 39 10.96 -2.54 0.18
C ASP A 39 11.70 -1.35 0.80
N ILE A 40 11.49 -1.12 2.10
CA ILE A 40 12.06 0.06 2.76
C ILE A 40 13.58 -0.01 2.92
N ASP A 41 14.16 -1.22 2.91
CA ASP A 41 15.60 -1.37 3.01
C ASP A 41 16.28 -1.05 1.68
N GLU A 42 15.60 -1.33 0.58
CA GLU A 42 16.10 -1.03 -0.77
C GLU A 42 15.75 0.40 -1.21
N ASN A 43 14.75 1.02 -0.58
CA ASN A 43 14.25 2.33 -0.96
C ASN A 43 14.13 3.24 0.27
N ALA A 44 15.22 3.36 1.02
CA ALA A 44 15.23 4.11 2.27
C ALA A 44 14.86 5.58 2.07
N GLU A 45 15.32 6.19 0.99
CA GLU A 45 15.01 7.59 0.70
C GLU A 45 13.53 7.80 0.43
N LEU A 46 12.92 6.88 -0.31
CA LEU A 46 11.50 6.96 -0.62
C LEU A 46 10.66 6.77 0.65
N ALA A 47 11.03 5.80 1.48
CA ALA A 47 10.36 5.57 2.76
C ALA A 47 10.43 6.83 3.64
N ALA A 48 11.59 7.47 3.70
CA ALA A 48 11.78 8.71 4.46
C ALA A 48 10.93 9.83 3.90
N LYS A 49 10.87 9.96 2.57
CA LYS A 49 10.08 10.98 1.90
C LYS A 49 8.59 10.86 2.24
N TYR A 50 8.09 9.64 2.34
CA TYR A 50 6.69 9.39 2.70
C TYR A 50 6.46 9.35 4.21
N GLY A 51 7.52 9.50 5.01
CA GLY A 51 7.42 9.45 6.46
C GLY A 51 7.03 8.07 6.99
N VAL A 52 7.40 7.01 6.28
CA VAL A 52 7.11 5.64 6.70
C VAL A 52 8.11 5.24 7.77
N ARG A 53 7.61 4.93 8.97
CA ARG A 53 8.44 4.56 10.13
C ARG A 53 8.25 3.12 10.56
N SER A 54 7.18 2.50 10.13
CA SER A 54 6.89 1.11 10.46
C SER A 54 6.31 0.41 9.26
N VAL A 55 6.39 -0.91 9.24
CA VAL A 55 5.88 -1.74 8.15
C VAL A 55 4.94 -2.81 8.72
N PRO A 56 3.91 -3.20 7.97
CA PRO A 56 3.55 -2.66 6.67
C PRO A 56 2.87 -1.29 6.78
N THR A 57 3.06 -0.45 5.80
CA THR A 57 2.29 0.78 5.62
C THR A 57 1.74 0.78 4.22
N VAL A 58 0.44 0.98 4.08
CA VAL A 58 -0.24 1.05 2.79
C VAL A 58 -0.73 2.47 2.59
N ILE A 59 -0.30 3.09 1.50
CA ILE A 59 -0.70 4.44 1.14
C ILE A 59 -1.50 4.39 -0.15
N VAL A 60 -2.68 5.00 -0.13
CA VAL A 60 -3.51 5.13 -1.32
C VAL A 60 -3.38 6.56 -1.82
N GLU A 61 -3.02 6.70 -3.09
CA GLU A 61 -2.86 8.00 -3.73
C GLU A 61 -3.84 8.14 -4.88
N LYS A 62 -4.29 9.37 -5.09
CA LYS A 62 -5.05 9.73 -6.29
C LYS A 62 -4.36 10.90 -6.96
N ASP A 63 -3.97 10.70 -8.22
CA ASP A 63 -3.27 11.71 -9.01
C ASP A 63 -2.02 12.26 -8.29
N GLY A 64 -1.30 11.34 -7.64
CA GLY A 64 -0.08 11.68 -6.93
C GLY A 64 -0.25 12.24 -5.53
N VAL A 65 -1.50 12.39 -5.06
CA VAL A 65 -1.80 12.95 -3.74
C VAL A 65 -2.24 11.84 -2.79
N GLU A 66 -1.61 11.75 -1.63
CA GLU A 66 -2.00 10.79 -0.61
C GLU A 66 -3.41 11.13 -0.11
N VAL A 67 -4.32 10.15 -0.20
CA VAL A 67 -5.69 10.32 0.27
C VAL A 67 -6.01 9.40 1.43
N ASN A 68 -5.21 8.37 1.64
CA ASN A 68 -5.40 7.47 2.77
C ASN A 68 -4.08 6.79 3.14
N ARG A 69 -3.94 6.41 4.41
CA ARG A 69 -2.74 5.75 4.91
C ARG A 69 -3.13 4.80 6.03
N PHE A 70 -2.62 3.58 5.94
CA PHE A 70 -2.87 2.55 6.95
C PHE A 70 -1.54 2.01 7.45
N VAL A 71 -1.35 2.08 8.75
CA VAL A 71 -0.17 1.52 9.41
C VAL A 71 -0.57 0.20 10.06
N GLY A 72 0.15 -0.86 9.74
CA GLY A 72 -0.20 -2.20 10.18
C GLY A 72 -1.21 -2.86 9.24
N VAL A 73 -1.48 -4.15 9.47
CA VAL A 73 -2.39 -4.92 8.63
C VAL A 73 -3.83 -4.57 8.96
N GLN A 74 -4.61 -4.26 7.93
CA GLN A 74 -6.05 -4.02 8.04
C GLN A 74 -6.81 -5.15 7.35
N SER A 75 -8.13 -5.12 7.44
CA SER A 75 -8.95 -6.09 6.71
C SER A 75 -8.94 -5.78 5.20
N ALA A 76 -9.19 -6.80 4.38
CA ALA A 76 -9.30 -6.61 2.93
C ALA A 76 -10.38 -5.57 2.59
N MET A 77 -11.47 -5.58 3.33
CA MET A 77 -12.58 -4.64 3.11
C MET A 77 -12.12 -3.19 3.33
N THR A 78 -11.29 -2.95 4.34
CA THR A 78 -10.76 -1.62 4.62
C THR A 78 -9.98 -1.09 3.43
N TYR A 79 -9.11 -1.92 2.86
CA TYR A 79 -8.34 -1.52 1.68
C TYR A 79 -9.24 -1.32 0.46
N ARG A 80 -10.18 -2.23 0.23
CA ARG A 80 -11.11 -2.13 -0.89
C ARG A 80 -11.93 -0.84 -0.83
N ASN A 81 -12.43 -0.50 0.35
CA ASN A 81 -13.22 0.72 0.52
C ASN A 81 -12.37 1.96 0.23
N ALA A 82 -11.13 1.99 0.72
CA ALA A 82 -10.24 3.13 0.48
C ALA A 82 -9.93 3.31 -1.00
N ILE A 83 -9.71 2.21 -1.72
CA ILE A 83 -9.46 2.27 -3.16
C ILE A 83 -10.73 2.71 -3.91
N ASN A 84 -11.88 2.15 -3.54
CA ASN A 84 -13.16 2.50 -4.17
C ASN A 84 -13.48 3.99 -4.03
N GLU A 85 -13.11 4.59 -2.91
CA GLU A 85 -13.34 6.03 -2.69
C GLU A 85 -12.59 6.92 -3.67
N THR A 86 -11.57 6.40 -4.33
CA THR A 86 -10.79 7.15 -5.32
C THR A 86 -11.32 7.01 -6.75
N LEU A 87 -12.22 6.08 -6.98
CA LEU A 87 -12.68 5.73 -8.32
C LEU A 87 -13.89 6.53 -8.78
#